data_7ac9b7af0725e7c6b90d84b424f2d708
#
_entry.id   7ac9b7af0725e7c6b90d84b424f2d708
#
_cell.length_a   1.000
_cell.length_b   1.000
_cell.length_c   1.000
_cell.angle_alpha   90.00
_cell.angle_beta   90.00
_cell.angle_gamma   90.00
#
_symmetry.space_group_name_H-M   'P 1'
#
loop_
_entity.id
_entity.type
_entity.pdbx_description
1 polymer ?
#
loop_
_entity_poly.entity_id
_entity_poly.type
_entity_poly.pdbx_seq_one_letter_code
_entity_poly.pdbx_strand_id
1 'polypeptide(L)'
;REGPSGDALDHERKIIVSFDSTFELMECEQLCLDAGVPGRIMPLPGSITAGCGLCWAMPFSGDALAAFRAATEGRVTPADYHQLVL
;
A
#
# COMPACT_ATOMS: atom_id res chain seq x y z
N ARG A 1 -8.54 1.54 25.95
CA ARG A 1 -8.09 1.10 25.55
C ARG A 1 -7.30 0.91 25.60
N GLU A 2 -7.09 0.58 25.74
CA GLU A 2 -6.52 0.25 25.55
C GLU A 2 -6.06 -0.23 25.29
N GLY A 3 -5.94 -0.49 25.37
CA GLY A 3 -5.53 -0.97 24.75
C GLY A 3 -5.43 -1.66 24.37
N PRO A 4 -5.93 -2.14 24.48
CA PRO A 4 -5.69 -2.98 23.79
C PRO A 4 -5.20 -3.08 23.00
N SER A 5 -5.43 -3.16 23.44
CA SER A 5 -5.18 -3.29 22.63
C SER A 5 -4.68 -3.13 21.68
N GLY A 6 -4.07 -2.92 21.59
CA GLY A 6 -3.35 -2.70 20.40
C GLY A 6 -3.29 -3.87 19.48
N ASP A 7 -3.27 -5.01 20.01
CA ASP A 7 -3.10 -6.21 19.22
C ASP A 7 -4.23 -6.43 18.24
N ALA A 8 -5.44 -6.22 18.68
CA ALA A 8 -6.58 -6.38 17.79
C ALA A 8 -6.48 -5.42 16.63
N LEU A 9 -5.88 -4.27 16.86
CA LEU A 9 -5.77 -3.25 15.85
C LEU A 9 -4.75 -3.61 14.78
N ASP A 10 -3.80 -4.48 15.14
CA ASP A 10 -2.74 -4.84 14.20
C ASP A 10 -3.22 -5.81 13.13
N HIS A 11 -4.39 -6.41 13.34
CA HIS A 11 -4.90 -7.40 12.38
C HIS A 11 -5.95 -6.77 11.50
N GLU A 12 -5.57 -5.71 10.83
CA GLU A 12 -6.45 -5.04 9.91
C GLU A 12 -6.17 -5.46 8.48
N ARG A 13 -7.21 -5.48 7.68
CA ARG A 13 -7.06 -5.78 6.28
C ARG A 13 -6.38 -4.62 5.58
N LYS A 14 -5.42 -4.94 4.74
CA LYS A 14 -4.66 -3.94 3.99
C LYS A 14 -4.66 -4.28 2.52
N ILE A 15 -4.52 -3.25 1.70
CA ILE A 15 -4.25 -3.42 0.29
C ILE A 15 -2.74 -3.23 0.11
N ILE A 16 -2.12 -4.22 -0.51
CA ILE A 16 -0.69 -4.21 -0.76
C ILE A 16 -0.49 -4.07 -2.25
N VAL A 17 0.21 -3.03 -2.66
CA VAL A 17 0.48 -2.77 -4.07
C VAL A 17 1.96 -3.02 -4.32
N SER A 18 2.26 -3.98 -5.18
CA SER A 18 3.64 -4.29 -5.51
C SER A 18 4.04 -3.60 -6.81
N PHE A 19 5.34 -3.33 -6.93
CA PHE A 19 5.91 -2.69 -8.10
C PHE A 19 7.15 -3.45 -8.53
N ASP A 20 7.41 -3.48 -9.83
CA ASP A 20 8.60 -4.13 -10.36
C ASP A 20 9.85 -3.28 -10.16
N SER A 21 9.68 -2.00 -9.95
CA SER A 21 10.78 -1.05 -9.86
C SER A 21 10.65 -0.22 -8.60
N THR A 22 11.76 -0.06 -7.87
CA THR A 22 11.80 0.81 -6.71
C THR A 22 11.54 2.26 -7.11
N PHE A 23 11.96 2.65 -8.29
CA PHE A 23 11.68 4.01 -8.79
C PHE A 23 10.18 4.28 -8.87
N GLU A 24 9.43 3.32 -9.42
CA GLU A 24 7.99 3.51 -9.53
C GLU A 24 7.33 3.54 -8.16
N LEU A 25 7.83 2.74 -7.23
CA LEU A 25 7.30 2.75 -5.88
C LEU A 25 7.55 4.08 -5.20
N MET A 26 8.74 4.64 -5.38
CA MET A 26 9.04 5.95 -4.79
C MET A 26 8.20 7.05 -5.42
N GLU A 27 7.98 6.98 -6.71
CA GLU A 27 7.08 7.93 -7.36
C GLU A 27 5.66 7.77 -6.84
N CYS A 28 5.21 6.54 -6.66
CA CYS A 28 3.91 6.26 -6.08
C CYS A 28 3.78 6.91 -4.71
N GLU A 29 4.80 6.78 -3.87
CA GLU A 29 4.76 7.40 -2.55
C GLU A 29 4.60 8.91 -2.66
N GLN A 30 5.37 9.53 -3.54
CA GLN A 30 5.30 10.98 -3.69
C GLN A 30 3.92 11.42 -4.18
N LEU A 31 3.38 10.71 -5.15
CA LEU A 31 2.05 11.03 -5.68
C LEU A 31 0.98 10.88 -4.60
N CYS A 32 1.10 9.86 -3.78
CA CYS A 32 0.15 9.62 -2.70
C CYS A 32 0.26 10.67 -1.60
N LEU A 33 1.49 11.07 -1.26
CA LEU A 33 1.69 12.13 -0.28
C LEU A 33 1.05 13.44 -0.76
N ASP A 34 1.28 13.77 -2.02
CA ASP A 34 0.75 15.00 -2.59
C ASP A 34 -0.78 15.00 -2.64
N ALA A 35 -1.36 13.83 -2.86
CA ALA A 35 -2.81 13.70 -2.99
C ALA A 35 -3.50 13.40 -1.66
N GLY A 36 -2.74 13.18 -0.59
CA GLY A 36 -3.33 12.86 0.71
C GLY A 36 -3.85 11.43 0.81
N VAL A 37 -3.32 10.52 -0.01
CA VAL A 37 -3.73 9.11 0.04
C VAL A 37 -3.05 8.45 1.22
N PRO A 38 -3.81 7.80 2.12
CA PRO A 38 -3.20 7.14 3.28
C PRO A 38 -2.41 5.91 2.85
N GLY A 39 -1.28 5.67 3.51
CA GLY A 39 -0.46 4.51 3.23
C GLY A 39 1.00 4.77 3.51
N ARG A 40 1.82 3.77 3.25
CA ARG A 40 3.25 3.87 3.46
C ARG A 40 3.99 2.78 2.70
N ILE A 41 5.27 3.00 2.48
CA ILE A 41 6.15 1.97 1.94
C ILE A 41 6.54 1.03 3.06
N MET A 42 6.56 -0.27 2.78
CA MET A 42 6.98 -1.27 3.74
C MET A 42 7.63 -2.44 3.01
N PRO A 43 8.37 -3.29 3.73
CA PRO A 43 8.91 -4.50 3.11
C PRO A 43 7.79 -5.38 2.57
N LEU A 44 8.03 -6.01 1.45
CA LEU A 44 7.05 -6.89 0.84
C LEU A 44 6.80 -8.08 1.77
N PRO A 45 5.54 -8.39 2.11
CA PRO A 45 5.26 -9.55 2.96
C PRO A 45 5.75 -10.84 2.32
N GLY A 46 6.16 -11.81 3.16
CA GLY A 46 6.74 -13.04 2.69
C GLY A 46 5.81 -13.88 1.82
N SER A 47 4.51 -13.67 1.94
CA SER A 47 3.54 -14.40 1.12
C SER A 47 3.49 -13.88 -0.31
N ILE A 48 4.12 -12.75 -0.59
CA ILE A 48 4.16 -12.15 -1.92
C ILE A 48 5.61 -12.20 -2.38
N THR A 49 5.85 -12.87 -3.50
CA THR A 49 7.21 -13.12 -3.96
C THR A 49 7.62 -12.27 -5.14
N ALA A 50 6.71 -11.50 -5.70
CA ALA A 50 7.00 -10.69 -6.88
C ALA A 50 7.36 -9.27 -6.46
N GLY A 51 8.08 -8.56 -7.33
CA GLY A 51 8.34 -7.16 -7.14
C GLY A 51 9.74 -6.85 -6.68
N CYS A 52 9.96 -5.62 -6.26
CA CYS A 52 11.29 -5.11 -5.93
C CYS A 52 11.67 -5.33 -4.46
N GLY A 53 10.87 -6.07 -3.71
CA GLY A 53 11.14 -6.31 -2.29
C GLY A 53 10.48 -5.31 -1.36
N LEU A 54 9.91 -4.26 -1.90
CA LEU A 54 9.16 -3.26 -1.14
C LEU A 54 7.79 -3.10 -1.78
N CYS A 55 6.86 -2.55 -1.02
CA CYS A 55 5.50 -2.35 -1.52
C CYS A 55 4.88 -1.13 -0.90
N TRP A 56 3.75 -0.72 -1.45
CA TRP A 56 2.91 0.33 -0.89
C TRP A 56 1.76 -0.35 -0.16
N ALA A 57 1.59 -0.04 1.12
CA ALA A 57 0.53 -0.61 1.93
C ALA A 57 -0.45 0.48 2.32
N MET A 58 -1.75 0.23 2.15
CA MET A 58 -2.78 1.19 2.49
C MET A 58 -3.96 0.47 3.11
N PRO A 59 -4.83 1.22 3.83
CA PRO A 59 -6.01 0.62 4.43
C PRO A 59 -6.93 0.01 3.38
N PHE A 60 -7.61 -1.07 3.75
CA PHE A 60 -8.60 -1.69 2.88
C PHE A 60 -9.87 -0.85 2.91
N SER A 61 -9.98 0.06 1.97
CA SER A 61 -11.07 1.02 1.91
C SER A 61 -11.31 1.38 0.45
N GLY A 62 -12.57 1.39 0.05
CA GLY A 62 -12.90 1.80 -1.31
C GLY A 62 -12.47 3.23 -1.59
N ASP A 63 -12.59 4.09 -0.59
CA ASP A 63 -12.17 5.49 -0.76
C ASP A 63 -10.67 5.60 -0.92
N ALA A 64 -9.90 4.84 -0.13
CA ALA A 64 -8.45 4.87 -0.24
C ALA A 64 -8.00 4.33 -1.60
N LEU A 65 -8.62 3.25 -2.06
CA LEU A 65 -8.25 2.67 -3.34
C LEU A 65 -8.60 3.62 -4.49
N ALA A 66 -9.76 4.25 -4.44
CA ALA A 66 -10.16 5.20 -5.48
C ALA A 66 -9.20 6.39 -5.52
N ALA A 67 -8.84 6.91 -4.34
CA ALA A 67 -7.91 8.03 -4.26
C ALA A 67 -6.53 7.61 -4.76
N PHE A 68 -6.10 6.41 -4.43
CA PHE A 68 -4.83 5.87 -4.90
C PHE A 68 -4.81 5.81 -6.43
N ARG A 69 -5.85 5.25 -7.01
CA ARG A 69 -5.92 5.13 -8.47
C ARG A 69 -5.93 6.49 -9.15
N ALA A 70 -6.68 7.43 -8.59
CA ALA A 70 -6.74 8.77 -9.15
C ALA A 70 -5.37 9.45 -9.10
N ALA A 71 -4.61 9.21 -8.03
CA ALA A 71 -3.31 9.84 -7.87
C ALA A 71 -2.24 9.22 -8.77
N THR A 72 -2.36 7.93 -9.07
CA THR A 72 -1.28 7.19 -9.73
C THR A 72 -1.57 6.85 -11.18
N GLU A 73 -2.81 6.93 -11.61
CA GLU A 73 -3.20 6.53 -12.96
C GLU A 73 -2.44 7.33 -14.01
N GLY A 74 -1.84 6.61 -14.95
CA GLY A 74 -1.08 7.26 -16.01
C GLY A 74 0.31 7.72 -15.58
N ARG A 75 0.67 7.53 -14.31
CA ARG A 75 1.96 7.99 -13.78
C ARG A 75 2.87 6.82 -13.45
N VAL A 76 2.35 5.81 -12.77
CA VAL A 76 3.09 4.60 -12.45
C VAL A 76 2.22 3.41 -12.79
N THR A 77 2.84 2.25 -12.95
CA THR A 77 2.14 1.02 -13.30
C THR A 77 2.40 -0.02 -12.21
N PRO A 78 1.46 -0.21 -11.29
CA PRO A 78 1.61 -1.26 -10.28
C PRO A 78 1.71 -2.63 -10.95
N ALA A 79 2.52 -3.49 -10.35
CA ALA A 79 2.66 -4.86 -10.86
C ALA A 79 1.46 -5.69 -10.43
N ASP A 80 1.01 -5.54 -9.19
CA ASP A 80 -0.09 -6.36 -8.70
C ASP A 80 -0.69 -5.73 -7.44
N TYR A 81 -1.92 -6.13 -7.15
CA TYR A 81 -2.64 -5.71 -5.95
C TYR A 81 -2.98 -6.95 -5.13
N HIS A 82 -2.80 -6.86 -3.82
CA HIS A 82 -3.09 -7.96 -2.91
C HIS A 82 -3.89 -7.46 -1.71
N GLN A 83 -4.68 -8.33 -1.12
CA GLN A 83 -5.38 -8.04 0.14
C GLN A 83 -4.80 -8.95 1.20
N LEU A 84 -4.30 -8.35 2.26
CA LEU A 84 -3.71 -9.12 3.36
C LEU A 84 -4.20 -8.56 4.69
N VAL A 85 -4.20 -9.42 5.70
CA VAL A 85 -4.45 -9.03 7.08
C VAL A 85 -3.09 -8.95 7.75
N LEU A 86 -2.72 -7.77 8.17
CA LEU A 86 -1.40 -7.54 8.75
C LEU A 86 -1.48 -7.06 10.19
#